data_f66c4514694a987d5ab373fc13178847
#
_entry.id   f66c4514694a987d5ab373fc13178847
#
_cell.length_a   1.000
_cell.length_b   1.000
_cell.length_c   1.000
_cell.angle_alpha   90.00
_cell.angle_beta   90.00
_cell.angle_gamma   90.00
#
_symmetry.space_group_name_H-M   'P 1'
#
loop_
_entity.id
_entity.type
_entity.pdbx_description
1 polymer ?
#
loop_
_entity_poly.entity_id
_entity_poly.type
_entity_poly.pdbx_seq_one_letter_code
_entity_poly.pdbx_strand_id
1 'polypeptide(L)' 'SRGLGDVYKRQHECRVSKMIDALVDVAAAEKDKATQDFLWGFVREQVEEEATAAGIVDMVKKAGTTGIFFVDAKLGERK' A
#
# COMPACT_ATOMS: atom_id res chain seq x y z
N SER A 1 3.52 -18.80 1.81
CA SER A 1 4.71 -18.29 1.16
C SER A 1 4.79 -16.78 1.28
N ARG A 2 5.97 -16.26 1.14
CA ARG A 2 6.20 -14.82 1.23
C ARG A 2 5.50 -14.06 0.11
N GLY A 3 5.48 -14.63 -1.10
CA GLY A 3 4.80 -14.02 -2.25
C GLY A 3 3.31 -13.87 -2.00
N LEU A 4 2.68 -14.85 -1.37
CA LEU A 4 1.26 -14.78 -1.03
C LEU A 4 1.00 -13.71 0.04
N GLY A 5 1.88 -13.62 1.04
CA GLY A 5 1.79 -12.58 2.05
C GLY A 5 1.86 -11.18 1.45
N ASP A 6 2.70 -10.97 0.43
CA ASP A 6 2.80 -9.68 -0.26
C ASP A 6 1.53 -9.33 -1.03
N VAL A 7 0.85 -10.33 -1.63
CA VAL A 7 -0.45 -10.11 -2.27
C VAL A 7 -1.49 -9.66 -1.24
N TYR A 8 -1.55 -10.30 -0.09
CA TYR A 8 -2.46 -9.89 0.98
C TYR A 8 -2.14 -8.51 1.51
N LYS A 9 -0.87 -8.17 1.62
CA LYS A 9 -0.46 -6.83 2.04
C LYS A 9 -0.96 -5.77 1.07
N ARG A 10 -0.84 -6.01 -0.25
CA ARG A 10 -1.36 -5.08 -1.24
C ARG A 10 -2.88 -4.88 -1.09
N GLN A 11 -3.63 -5.97 -0.89
CA GLN A 11 -5.08 -5.88 -0.68
C GLN A 11 -5.41 -5.06 0.56
N HIS A 12 -4.66 -5.27 1.64
CA HIS A 12 -4.83 -4.51 2.88
C HIS A 12 -4.57 -3.02 2.65
N GLU A 13 -3.47 -2.68 1.97
CA GLU A 13 -3.13 -1.28 1.69
C GLU A 13 -4.20 -0.60 0.83
N CYS A 14 -4.76 -1.31 -0.15
CA CYS A 14 -5.84 -0.76 -0.96
C CYS A 14 -7.10 -0.49 -0.14
N ARG A 15 -7.43 -1.37 0.82
CA ARG A 15 -8.58 -1.15 1.72
C ARG A 15 -8.35 0.05 2.63
N VAL A 16 -7.14 0.19 3.17
CA VAL A 16 -6.79 1.33 4.02
C VAL A 16 -6.92 2.63 3.24
N SER A 17 -6.46 2.66 1.99
CA SER A 17 -6.59 3.85 1.13
C SER A 17 -8.05 4.23 0.94
N LYS A 18 -8.92 3.26 0.69
CA LYS A 18 -10.36 3.53 0.53
C LYS A 18 -10.98 4.10 1.79
N MET A 19 -10.58 3.60 2.96
CA MET A 19 -11.06 4.12 4.24
C MET A 19 -10.62 5.56 4.46
N ILE A 20 -9.37 5.88 4.14
CA ILE A 20 -8.84 7.24 4.27
C ILE A 20 -9.57 8.18 3.32
N ASP A 21 -9.81 7.76 2.08
CA ASP A 21 -10.55 8.56 1.11
C ASP A 21 -11.97 8.87 1.60
N ALA A 22 -12.64 7.89 2.19
CA ALA A 22 -13.97 8.08 2.76
C ALA A 22 -13.94 9.09 3.90
N LEU A 23 -12.93 9.06 4.75
CA LEU A 23 -12.76 10.01 5.84
C LEU A 23 -12.50 11.42 5.31
N VAL A 24 -11.71 11.56 4.26
CA VAL A 24 -11.48 12.85 3.60
C VAL A 24 -12.79 13.42 3.09
N ASP A 25 -13.63 12.59 2.47
CA ASP A 25 -14.91 13.03 1.96
C ASP A 25 -15.84 13.52 3.08
N VAL A 26 -15.85 12.82 4.22
CA VAL A 26 -16.63 13.25 5.39
C VAL A 26 -16.13 14.59 5.91
N ALA A 27 -14.82 14.74 6.06
CA ALA A 27 -14.24 15.99 6.53
C ALA A 27 -14.55 17.14 5.57
N ALA A 28 -14.53 16.87 4.26
CA ALA A 28 -14.89 17.88 3.25
C ALA A 28 -16.37 18.29 3.38
N ALA A 29 -17.26 17.32 3.56
CA ALA A 29 -18.69 17.58 3.73
C ALA A 29 -18.97 18.43 4.98
N GLU A 30 -18.21 18.21 6.04
CA GLU A 30 -18.31 18.96 7.28
C GLU A 30 -17.56 20.30 7.23
N LYS A 31 -16.88 20.57 6.14
CA LYS A 31 -16.04 21.76 5.95
C LYS A 31 -14.94 21.88 7.00
N ASP A 32 -14.46 20.74 7.47
CA ASP A 32 -13.40 20.66 8.47
C ASP A 32 -12.03 20.62 7.79
N LYS A 33 -11.50 21.80 7.52
CA LYS A 33 -10.23 21.94 6.78
C LYS A 33 -9.04 21.39 7.55
N ALA A 34 -9.06 21.54 8.88
CA ALA A 34 -7.95 21.03 9.71
C ALA A 34 -7.87 19.51 9.64
N THR A 35 -9.02 18.84 9.72
CA THR A 35 -9.08 17.39 9.60
C THR A 35 -8.69 16.95 8.20
N GLN A 36 -9.12 17.66 7.17
CA GLN A 36 -8.71 17.38 5.79
C GLN A 36 -7.19 17.44 5.65
N ASP A 37 -6.57 18.49 6.17
CA ASP A 37 -5.13 18.65 6.08
C ASP A 37 -4.39 17.52 6.79
N PHE A 38 -4.85 17.15 7.98
CA PHE A 38 -4.31 16.02 8.74
C PHE A 38 -4.41 14.72 7.92
N LEU A 39 -5.57 14.45 7.34
CA LEU A 39 -5.80 13.23 6.55
C LEU A 39 -4.98 13.22 5.27
N TRP A 40 -4.70 14.36 4.66
CA TRP A 40 -3.87 14.43 3.46
C TRP A 40 -2.46 13.90 3.70
N GLY A 41 -1.94 14.01 4.92
CA GLY A 41 -0.67 13.38 5.28
C GLY A 41 -0.73 11.86 5.11
N PHE A 42 -1.81 11.25 5.58
CA PHE A 42 -2.02 9.81 5.40
C PHE A 42 -2.24 9.43 3.94
N VAL A 43 -2.96 10.26 3.18
CA VAL A 43 -3.16 10.02 1.74
C VAL A 43 -1.80 9.92 1.04
N ARG A 44 -0.90 10.86 1.31
CA ARG A 44 0.43 10.84 0.70
C ARG A 44 1.22 9.58 1.06
N GLU A 45 1.17 9.17 2.33
CA GLU A 45 1.84 7.95 2.77
C GLU A 45 1.25 6.72 2.10
N GLN A 46 -0.08 6.66 1.97
CA GLN A 46 -0.75 5.51 1.37
C GLN A 46 -0.45 5.36 -0.11
N VAL A 47 -0.26 6.45 -0.83
CA VAL A 47 0.17 6.38 -2.23
C VAL A 47 1.51 5.64 -2.33
N GLU A 48 2.45 5.95 -1.47
CA GLU A 48 3.74 5.28 -1.44
C GLU A 48 3.61 3.81 -1.02
N GLU A 49 2.81 3.54 0.00
CA GLU A 49 2.60 2.18 0.49
C GLU A 49 1.95 1.29 -0.57
N GLU A 50 0.95 1.80 -1.28
CA GLU A 50 0.32 1.05 -2.37
C GLU A 50 1.29 0.81 -3.52
N ALA A 51 2.07 1.81 -3.90
CA ALA A 51 3.04 1.68 -4.98
C ALA A 51 4.10 0.64 -4.63
N THR A 52 4.59 0.66 -3.40
CA THR A 52 5.57 -0.32 -2.91
C THR A 52 4.97 -1.73 -2.94
N ALA A 53 3.78 -1.90 -2.38
CA ALA A 53 3.12 -3.20 -2.32
C ALA A 53 2.82 -3.73 -3.74
N ALA A 54 2.35 -2.87 -4.63
CA ALA A 54 2.08 -3.25 -6.02
C ALA A 54 3.35 -3.68 -6.75
N GLY A 55 4.45 -2.97 -6.53
CA GLY A 55 5.74 -3.31 -7.12
C GLY A 55 6.24 -4.69 -6.69
N ILE A 56 6.09 -5.01 -5.40
CA ILE A 56 6.46 -6.32 -4.87
C ILE A 56 5.59 -7.43 -5.48
N VAL A 57 4.28 -7.22 -5.57
CA VAL A 57 3.36 -8.17 -6.19
C VAL A 57 3.73 -8.40 -7.65
N ASP A 58 4.05 -7.35 -8.40
CA ASP A 58 4.50 -7.46 -9.78
C ASP A 58 5.78 -8.30 -9.90
N MET A 59 6.74 -8.08 -9.02
CA MET A 59 7.97 -8.86 -9.00
C MET A 59 7.68 -10.34 -8.78
N VAL A 60 6.80 -10.66 -7.83
CA VAL A 60 6.40 -12.05 -7.54
C VAL A 60 5.75 -12.68 -8.78
N LYS A 61 4.82 -11.99 -9.41
CA LYS A 61 4.12 -12.50 -10.59
C LYS A 61 5.07 -12.75 -11.77
N LYS A 62 5.98 -11.84 -12.03
CA LYS A 62 6.92 -11.95 -13.15
C LYS A 62 7.98 -13.02 -12.89
N ALA A 63 8.41 -13.17 -11.67
CA ALA A 63 9.46 -14.10 -11.31
C ALA A 63 8.99 -15.56 -11.30
N GLY A 64 7.71 -15.80 -11.03
CA GLY A 64 7.18 -17.15 -10.88
C GLY A 64 7.83 -17.88 -9.72
N THR A 65 7.83 -19.20 -9.75
CA THR A 65 8.33 -20.04 -8.67
C THR A 65 9.83 -19.84 -8.43
N THR A 66 10.61 -19.80 -9.50
CA THR A 66 12.07 -19.62 -9.39
C THR A 66 12.43 -18.26 -8.82
N GLY A 67 11.69 -17.24 -9.21
CA GLY A 67 11.99 -15.89 -8.81
C GLY A 67 11.58 -15.55 -7.38
N ILE A 68 10.79 -16.39 -6.72
CA ILE A 68 10.37 -16.10 -5.34
C ILE A 68 11.58 -15.97 -4.41
N PHE A 69 12.59 -16.82 -4.58
CA PHE A 69 13.82 -16.72 -3.78
C PHE A 69 14.54 -15.41 -4.02
N PHE A 70 14.57 -14.95 -5.27
CA PHE A 70 15.19 -13.67 -5.61
C PHE A 70 14.44 -12.50 -4.97
N VAL A 71 13.13 -12.53 -4.98
CA VAL A 71 12.30 -11.50 -4.34
C VAL A 71 12.54 -11.47 -2.83
N ASP A 72 12.64 -12.62 -2.19
CA ASP A 72 12.94 -12.68 -0.76
C ASP A 72 14.30 -12.04 -0.44
N ALA A 73 15.31 -12.27 -1.28
CA ALA A 73 16.60 -11.63 -1.10
C ALA A 73 16.49 -10.10 -1.21
N LYS A 74 15.73 -9.61 -2.18
CA LYS A 74 15.49 -8.18 -2.37
C LYS A 74 14.77 -7.57 -1.18
N LEU A 75 13.77 -8.25 -0.63
CA LEU A 75 13.05 -7.75 0.54
C LEU A 75 13.95 -7.69 1.77
N GLY A 76 14.89 -8.63 1.89
CA GLY A 76 15.89 -8.60 2.95
C GLY A 76 16.78 -7.37 2.88
N GLU A 77 17.09 -6.88 1.68
CA GLU A 77 17.92 -5.70 1.47
C GLU A 77 17.22 -4.39 1.88
N ARG A 78 15.91 -4.39 2.00
CA ARG A 78 15.13 -3.19 2.30
C ARG A 78 15.10 -2.79 3.77
N LYS A 79 15.73 -3.53 4.63
CA LYS A 79 15.74 -3.24 6.07
C LYS A 79 16.52 -1.97 6.45
#